data_3884e02ed05d03ec2d4e996c8dd4ae0c
#
_entry.id   3884e02ed05d03ec2d4e996c8dd4ae0c
#
_cell.length_a   1.000
_cell.length_b   1.000
_cell.length_c   1.000
_cell.angle_alpha   90.00
_cell.angle_beta   90.00
_cell.angle_gamma   90.00
#
_symmetry.space_group_name_H-M   'P 1'
#
loop_
_entity.id
_entity.type
_entity.pdbx_description
1 polymer ?
#
loop_
_entity_poly.entity_id
_entity_poly.type
_entity_poly.pdbx_seq_one_letter_code
_entity_poly.pdbx_strand_id
1 'polypeptide(L)'
;MLRSLFLTLLSLGFLPLLPVQAFTPRTRVSLVNGKWHINGKVTYPGARAEGLLMDVRMVNSTFEDRGKPDFDPAANTRKFLAQIPDYAAHGVRAFTLCLQGGMPGYEGAINSAFRPDGSLRPAYLKRVAEVIEACDAQGLVVILGCYYQRQDQILKDEKAVRAGVVNVVRWLKEQGYTNVALEIANEFPHGGFNHKLLRSPEGQAELIRLAKKTGPGLLVSTSGVGNGRLAEPVARASDFLLIHFNGTSVKQIPQRIGALKKYGKAIVCNEDDKSGKEAVAAMEASVKAGASWGLMLNKLNQYVPFTFKGSKDDPVVYQRMKELTSR
;
A
#
# COMPACT_ATOMS: atom_id res chain seq x y z
N MET A 1 64.00 48.32 -2.23
CA MET A 1 62.88 47.85 -1.41
C MET A 1 62.05 46.91 -2.27
N LEU A 2 62.30 45.59 -2.16
CA LEU A 2 61.52 44.57 -2.87
C LEU A 2 60.42 44.10 -1.91
N ARG A 3 59.12 44.20 -2.33
CA ARG A 3 57.98 43.59 -1.62
C ARG A 3 57.69 42.23 -2.25
N SER A 4 57.92 41.17 -1.46
CA SER A 4 57.53 39.80 -1.82
C SER A 4 56.02 39.62 -1.61
N LEU A 5 55.32 39.23 -2.70
CA LEU A 5 53.93 38.82 -2.65
C LEU A 5 53.89 37.32 -2.32
N PHE A 6 53.33 36.95 -1.18
CA PHE A 6 53.02 35.54 -0.85
C PHE A 6 51.63 35.19 -1.45
N LEU A 7 51.63 34.31 -2.44
CA LEU A 7 50.41 33.68 -2.97
C LEU A 7 50.09 32.48 -2.10
N THR A 8 48.98 32.56 -1.34
CA THR A 8 48.46 31.42 -0.59
C THR A 8 47.56 30.62 -1.52
N LEU A 9 47.99 29.42 -1.95
CA LEU A 9 47.14 28.47 -2.64
C LEU A 9 46.14 27.83 -1.66
N LEU A 10 44.84 28.15 -1.80
CA LEU A 10 43.79 27.38 -1.16
C LEU A 10 43.59 26.06 -1.93
N SER A 11 44.00 24.95 -1.36
CA SER A 11 43.68 23.64 -1.87
C SER A 11 42.23 23.32 -1.48
N LEU A 12 41.29 23.38 -2.41
CA LEU A 12 39.96 22.80 -2.27
C LEU A 12 40.09 21.26 -2.21
N GLY A 13 39.98 20.74 -1.01
CA GLY A 13 39.89 19.29 -0.78
C GLY A 13 38.60 18.74 -1.40
N PHE A 14 38.71 17.96 -2.45
CA PHE A 14 37.63 17.11 -2.94
C PHE A 14 37.36 16.03 -1.90
N LEU A 15 36.27 16.18 -1.10
CA LEU A 15 35.74 15.07 -0.32
C LEU A 15 35.14 14.06 -1.32
N PRO A 16 35.58 12.80 -1.33
CA PRO A 16 34.97 11.78 -2.16
C PRO A 16 33.53 11.58 -1.67
N LEU A 17 32.58 11.77 -2.58
CA LEU A 17 31.19 11.35 -2.38
C LEU A 17 31.20 9.83 -2.17
N LEU A 18 30.95 9.37 -0.95
CA LEU A 18 30.74 7.96 -0.68
C LEU A 18 29.59 7.47 -1.57
N PRO A 19 29.74 6.35 -2.28
CA PRO A 19 28.68 5.83 -3.10
C PRO A 19 27.47 5.54 -2.20
N VAL A 20 26.32 6.12 -2.53
CA VAL A 20 25.03 5.74 -1.90
C VAL A 20 24.86 4.26 -2.19
N GLN A 21 24.89 3.44 -1.17
CA GLN A 21 24.72 2.01 -1.30
C GLN A 21 23.34 1.74 -1.89
N ALA A 22 23.30 1.20 -3.11
CA ALA A 22 22.05 0.88 -3.79
C ALA A 22 21.27 -0.15 -2.95
N PHE A 23 19.97 0.05 -2.80
CA PHE A 23 19.10 -0.91 -2.14
C PHE A 23 19.17 -2.28 -2.86
N THR A 24 19.38 -3.33 -2.08
CA THR A 24 19.39 -4.72 -2.61
C THR A 24 18.13 -5.43 -2.12
N PRO A 25 17.15 -5.70 -2.99
CA PRO A 25 15.89 -6.33 -2.60
C PRO A 25 16.12 -7.77 -2.14
N ARG A 26 15.46 -8.14 -1.04
CA ARG A 26 15.46 -9.48 -0.44
C ARG A 26 14.17 -10.22 -0.71
N THR A 27 13.09 -9.49 -1.00
CA THR A 27 11.74 -10.01 -1.12
C THR A 27 11.19 -9.69 -2.51
N ARG A 28 10.82 -10.72 -3.24
CA ARG A 28 10.16 -10.61 -4.54
C ARG A 28 8.78 -11.22 -4.45
N VAL A 29 7.76 -10.40 -4.74
CA VAL A 29 6.37 -10.86 -4.83
C VAL A 29 6.03 -11.30 -6.26
N SER A 30 5.22 -12.35 -6.39
CA SER A 30 4.69 -12.81 -7.68
C SER A 30 3.36 -13.52 -7.52
N LEU A 31 2.66 -13.70 -8.64
CA LEU A 31 1.43 -14.51 -8.73
C LEU A 31 1.68 -15.68 -9.67
N VAL A 32 1.35 -16.88 -9.21
CA VAL A 32 1.41 -18.10 -10.02
C VAL A 32 0.10 -18.86 -9.85
N ASN A 33 -0.63 -19.06 -10.93
CA ASN A 33 -1.94 -19.74 -10.93
C ASN A 33 -2.92 -19.17 -9.90
N GLY A 34 -2.97 -17.83 -9.76
CA GLY A 34 -3.86 -17.14 -8.82
C GLY A 34 -3.45 -17.24 -7.35
N LYS A 35 -2.28 -17.80 -7.04
CA LYS A 35 -1.69 -17.88 -5.69
C LYS A 35 -0.55 -16.89 -5.53
N TRP A 36 -0.44 -16.27 -4.37
CA TRP A 36 0.66 -15.40 -4.00
C TRP A 36 1.93 -16.21 -3.68
N HIS A 37 3.05 -15.73 -4.19
CA HIS A 37 4.37 -16.28 -3.93
C HIS A 37 5.31 -15.17 -3.46
N ILE A 38 6.16 -15.50 -2.50
CA ILE A 38 7.27 -14.67 -2.03
C ILE A 38 8.56 -15.45 -2.26
N ASN A 39 9.50 -14.86 -3.00
CA ASN A 39 10.77 -15.50 -3.37
C ASN A 39 10.57 -16.88 -4.04
N GLY A 40 9.57 -16.99 -4.90
CA GLY A 40 9.22 -18.20 -5.63
C GLY A 40 8.52 -19.28 -4.81
N LYS A 41 8.31 -19.07 -3.51
CA LYS A 41 7.58 -19.99 -2.64
C LYS A 41 6.16 -19.52 -2.42
N VAL A 42 5.18 -20.41 -2.47
CA VAL A 42 3.80 -20.09 -2.14
C VAL A 42 3.72 -19.55 -0.72
N THR A 43 2.89 -18.53 -0.49
CA THR A 43 2.65 -18.03 0.87
C THR A 43 1.96 -19.08 1.74
N TYR A 44 2.32 -19.17 3.01
CA TYR A 44 1.75 -20.09 4.01
C TYR A 44 1.66 -21.56 3.56
N PRO A 45 2.75 -22.19 3.10
CA PRO A 45 2.71 -23.54 2.52
C PRO A 45 2.20 -24.57 3.54
N GLY A 46 1.15 -25.32 3.19
CA GLY A 46 0.51 -26.33 4.04
C GLY A 46 -0.45 -25.79 5.12
N ALA A 47 -0.65 -24.47 5.21
CA ALA A 47 -1.61 -23.86 6.11
C ALA A 47 -2.98 -23.65 5.42
N ARG A 48 -4.01 -23.31 6.21
CA ARG A 48 -5.35 -22.99 5.66
C ARG A 48 -5.34 -21.81 4.71
N ALA A 49 -4.45 -20.83 4.94
CA ALA A 49 -4.28 -19.65 4.12
C ALA A 49 -3.26 -19.82 2.98
N GLU A 50 -2.89 -21.07 2.62
CA GLU A 50 -1.91 -21.30 1.53
C GLU A 50 -2.27 -20.55 0.26
N GLY A 51 -1.31 -19.79 -0.27
CA GLY A 51 -1.46 -19.02 -1.50
C GLY A 51 -2.22 -17.70 -1.33
N LEU A 52 -2.66 -17.35 -0.12
CA LEU A 52 -3.31 -16.08 0.19
C LEU A 52 -2.29 -15.04 0.68
N LEU A 53 -2.70 -13.79 0.78
CA LEU A 53 -1.89 -12.66 1.25
C LEU A 53 -2.65 -11.95 2.37
N MET A 54 -2.41 -12.33 3.63
CA MET A 54 -3.05 -11.67 4.78
C MET A 54 -2.49 -10.27 4.94
N ASP A 55 -3.37 -9.27 4.95
CA ASP A 55 -3.03 -7.85 4.90
C ASP A 55 -3.46 -7.11 6.17
N VAL A 56 -2.80 -6.01 6.46
CA VAL A 56 -3.26 -5.01 7.43
C VAL A 56 -3.19 -3.64 6.79
N ARG A 57 -4.30 -2.91 6.88
CA ARG A 57 -4.40 -1.59 6.29
C ARG A 57 -3.74 -0.54 7.18
N MET A 58 -2.60 0.00 6.73
CA MET A 58 -1.76 0.95 7.46
C MET A 58 -1.52 2.24 6.65
N VAL A 59 -2.56 2.73 5.98
CA VAL A 59 -2.49 3.90 5.08
C VAL A 59 -1.95 5.16 5.76
N ASN A 60 -2.12 5.30 7.07
CA ASN A 60 -1.63 6.43 7.84
C ASN A 60 -0.28 6.21 8.54
N SER A 61 0.39 5.08 8.29
CA SER A 61 1.76 4.85 8.80
C SER A 61 2.77 5.87 8.25
N THR A 62 2.52 6.41 7.06
CA THR A 62 3.34 7.46 6.41
C THR A 62 2.66 8.82 6.38
N PHE A 63 1.59 9.00 7.17
CA PHE A 63 0.78 10.21 7.23
C PHE A 63 1.59 11.47 7.50
N GLU A 64 1.17 12.55 6.87
CA GLU A 64 1.52 13.93 7.22
C GLU A 64 0.27 14.80 7.12
N ASP A 65 0.25 15.92 7.83
CA ASP A 65 -0.73 16.97 7.57
C ASP A 65 0.01 18.28 7.33
N ARG A 66 0.02 18.73 6.08
CA ARG A 66 0.68 20.00 5.74
C ARG A 66 -0.01 21.23 6.32
N GLY A 67 -1.24 21.08 6.79
CA GLY A 67 -1.98 22.10 7.50
C GLY A 67 -1.68 22.17 9.01
N LYS A 68 -0.99 21.14 9.56
CA LYS A 68 -0.68 21.02 10.99
C LYS A 68 0.81 20.76 11.20
N PRO A 69 1.62 21.79 11.35
CA PRO A 69 3.09 21.66 11.46
C PRO A 69 3.54 20.91 12.71
N ASP A 70 2.71 20.84 13.75
CA ASP A 70 3.05 20.16 15.02
C ASP A 70 3.00 18.63 14.94
N PHE A 71 2.47 18.05 13.88
CA PHE A 71 2.51 16.62 13.66
C PHE A 71 3.88 16.20 13.12
N ASP A 72 4.58 15.28 13.81
CA ASP A 72 5.85 14.70 13.36
C ASP A 72 5.60 13.44 12.53
N PRO A 73 5.63 13.51 11.18
CA PRO A 73 5.41 12.37 10.31
C PRO A 73 6.48 11.28 10.45
N ALA A 74 7.73 11.67 10.73
CA ALA A 74 8.82 10.72 10.87
C ALA A 74 8.70 9.91 12.16
N ALA A 75 8.33 10.55 13.27
CA ALA A 75 8.06 9.85 14.52
C ALA A 75 6.88 8.89 14.38
N ASN A 76 5.82 9.29 13.66
CA ASN A 76 4.69 8.42 13.36
C ASN A 76 5.12 7.17 12.58
N THR A 77 5.89 7.35 11.50
CA THR A 77 6.41 6.23 10.70
C THR A 77 7.31 5.31 11.55
N ARG A 78 8.21 5.86 12.36
CA ARG A 78 9.05 5.05 13.28
C ARG A 78 8.25 4.19 14.25
N LYS A 79 7.11 4.68 14.78
CA LYS A 79 6.22 3.87 15.63
C LYS A 79 5.70 2.65 14.90
N PHE A 80 5.29 2.81 13.65
CA PHE A 80 4.83 1.69 12.82
C PHE A 80 5.97 0.71 12.51
N LEU A 81 7.13 1.22 12.07
CA LEU A 81 8.30 0.39 11.73
C LEU A 81 8.69 -0.55 12.88
N ALA A 82 8.63 -0.08 14.13
CA ALA A 82 8.95 -0.86 15.30
C ALA A 82 8.00 -2.05 15.54
N GLN A 83 6.80 -2.05 14.95
CA GLN A 83 5.79 -3.09 15.12
C GLN A 83 5.75 -4.11 13.97
N ILE A 84 6.41 -3.85 12.84
CA ILE A 84 6.40 -4.74 11.67
C ILE A 84 6.79 -6.18 12.03
N PRO A 85 7.85 -6.45 12.84
CA PRO A 85 8.20 -7.82 13.20
C PRO A 85 7.10 -8.56 13.99
N ASP A 86 6.37 -7.86 14.86
CA ASP A 86 5.28 -8.48 15.64
C ASP A 86 4.08 -8.82 14.75
N TYR A 87 3.67 -7.92 13.84
CA TYR A 87 2.64 -8.23 12.84
C TYR A 87 3.04 -9.44 11.98
N ALA A 88 4.29 -9.48 11.51
CA ALA A 88 4.81 -10.58 10.70
C ALA A 88 4.78 -11.93 11.44
N ALA A 89 5.12 -11.94 12.73
CA ALA A 89 5.09 -13.12 13.61
C ALA A 89 3.65 -13.65 13.83
N HIS A 90 2.64 -12.80 13.60
CA HIS A 90 1.22 -13.15 13.70
C HIS A 90 0.55 -13.42 12.35
N GLY A 91 1.34 -13.69 11.30
CA GLY A 91 0.83 -14.16 10.01
C GLY A 91 0.55 -13.08 8.98
N VAL A 92 0.76 -11.80 9.30
CA VAL A 92 0.68 -10.73 8.30
C VAL A 92 1.77 -10.93 7.25
N ARG A 93 1.41 -10.80 5.97
CA ARG A 93 2.35 -10.86 4.82
C ARG A 93 2.23 -9.67 3.90
N ALA A 94 1.27 -8.77 4.14
CA ALA A 94 1.17 -7.51 3.43
C ALA A 94 0.74 -6.36 4.33
N PHE A 95 1.13 -5.13 3.94
CA PHE A 95 0.55 -3.90 4.46
C PHE A 95 0.05 -3.05 3.30
N THR A 96 -1.16 -2.51 3.43
CA THR A 96 -1.66 -1.49 2.51
C THR A 96 -1.22 -0.12 3.01
N LEU A 97 -0.42 0.58 2.19
CA LEU A 97 0.00 1.97 2.38
C LEU A 97 -0.66 2.85 1.32
N CYS A 98 -0.67 4.16 1.50
CA CYS A 98 -1.12 5.09 0.47
C CYS A 98 -0.20 6.31 0.34
N LEU A 99 0.01 6.75 -0.89
CA LEU A 99 0.72 7.99 -1.23
C LEU A 99 -0.16 9.24 -1.02
N GLN A 100 -1.44 9.03 -0.81
CA GLN A 100 -2.42 10.03 -0.38
C GLN A 100 -3.34 9.40 0.67
N GLY A 101 -4.00 10.24 1.46
CA GLY A 101 -5.20 9.83 2.12
C GLY A 101 -5.09 9.33 3.53
N GLY A 102 -6.11 8.60 3.85
CA GLY A 102 -6.53 8.25 5.19
C GLY A 102 -7.67 9.13 5.68
N MET A 103 -8.37 8.68 6.70
CA MET A 103 -9.57 9.36 7.26
C MET A 103 -9.35 10.82 7.66
N PRO A 104 -8.19 11.27 8.21
CA PRO A 104 -7.99 12.69 8.50
C PRO A 104 -8.14 13.62 7.29
N GLY A 105 -8.01 13.11 6.05
CA GLY A 105 -8.29 13.85 4.83
C GLY A 105 -9.75 14.29 4.70
N TYR A 106 -10.69 13.54 5.26
CA TYR A 106 -12.11 13.92 5.32
C TYR A 106 -12.37 15.10 6.27
N GLU A 107 -11.42 15.36 7.15
CA GLU A 107 -11.45 16.43 8.15
C GLU A 107 -10.52 17.59 7.78
N GLY A 108 -10.10 17.65 6.51
CA GLY A 108 -9.30 18.73 5.95
C GLY A 108 -7.79 18.55 6.04
N ALA A 109 -7.27 17.41 6.51
CA ALA A 109 -5.83 17.14 6.49
C ALA A 109 -5.29 17.08 5.05
N ILE A 110 -4.13 17.68 4.81
CA ILE A 110 -3.45 17.64 3.50
C ILE A 110 -2.35 16.59 3.55
N ASN A 111 -2.70 15.38 3.12
CA ASN A 111 -1.82 14.22 3.10
C ASN A 111 -1.61 13.71 1.67
N SER A 112 -0.53 14.13 1.01
CA SER A 112 -0.27 13.74 -0.37
C SER A 112 1.23 13.74 -0.70
N ALA A 113 1.70 12.64 -1.28
CA ALA A 113 3.03 12.55 -1.87
C ALA A 113 3.14 13.34 -3.20
N PHE A 114 2.03 13.78 -3.77
CA PHE A 114 2.03 14.44 -5.07
C PHE A 114 2.08 15.96 -4.96
N ARG A 115 2.69 16.58 -5.97
CA ARG A 115 2.53 18.00 -6.31
C ARG A 115 1.41 18.17 -7.34
N PRO A 116 0.94 19.40 -7.60
CA PRO A 116 -0.17 19.64 -8.53
C PRO A 116 0.03 19.10 -9.95
N ASP A 117 1.24 18.94 -10.41
CA ASP A 117 1.59 18.40 -11.74
C ASP A 117 1.75 16.87 -11.76
N GLY A 118 1.53 16.20 -10.63
CA GLY A 118 1.73 14.76 -10.49
C GLY A 118 3.16 14.33 -10.20
N SER A 119 4.11 15.28 -10.05
CA SER A 119 5.45 14.96 -9.57
C SER A 119 5.45 14.58 -8.09
N LEU A 120 6.45 13.80 -7.68
CA LEU A 120 6.51 13.24 -6.32
C LEU A 120 7.31 14.14 -5.37
N ARG A 121 6.95 14.11 -4.09
CA ARG A 121 7.61 14.86 -3.01
C ARG A 121 8.63 13.98 -2.29
N PRO A 122 9.94 14.29 -2.39
CA PRO A 122 10.99 13.43 -1.83
C PRO A 122 10.84 13.15 -0.33
N ALA A 123 10.43 14.15 0.45
CA ALA A 123 10.26 13.99 1.90
C ALA A 123 9.15 12.97 2.26
N TYR A 124 8.09 12.89 1.46
CA TYR A 124 7.04 11.88 1.64
C TYR A 124 7.56 10.50 1.22
N LEU A 125 8.20 10.42 0.05
CA LEU A 125 8.74 9.16 -0.47
C LEU A 125 9.79 8.55 0.45
N LYS A 126 10.57 9.36 1.15
CA LYS A 126 11.53 8.85 2.14
C LYS A 126 10.86 7.96 3.19
N ARG A 127 9.73 8.41 3.77
CA ARG A 127 8.99 7.60 4.76
C ARG A 127 8.39 6.33 4.15
N VAL A 128 7.89 6.44 2.91
CA VAL A 128 7.35 5.26 2.18
C VAL A 128 8.46 4.26 1.90
N ALA A 129 9.65 4.72 1.48
CA ALA A 129 10.83 3.90 1.27
C ALA A 129 11.23 3.14 2.54
N GLU A 130 11.33 3.85 3.68
CA GLU A 130 11.65 3.24 4.99
C GLU A 130 10.69 2.08 5.33
N VAL A 131 9.39 2.23 5.02
CA VAL A 131 8.41 1.14 5.25
C VAL A 131 8.57 0.00 4.25
N ILE A 132 8.76 0.29 2.96
CA ILE A 132 8.96 -0.74 1.93
C ILE A 132 10.21 -1.57 2.25
N GLU A 133 11.31 -0.93 2.63
CA GLU A 133 12.58 -1.58 2.96
C GLU A 133 12.49 -2.40 4.25
N ALA A 134 11.79 -1.91 5.27
CA ALA A 134 11.54 -2.67 6.49
C ALA A 134 10.66 -3.91 6.21
N CYS A 135 9.66 -3.77 5.35
CA CYS A 135 8.84 -4.90 4.88
C CYS A 135 9.66 -5.90 4.07
N ASP A 136 10.51 -5.43 3.17
CA ASP A 136 11.42 -6.27 2.38
C ASP A 136 12.33 -7.13 3.28
N ALA A 137 12.90 -6.53 4.32
CA ALA A 137 13.75 -7.23 5.28
C ALA A 137 13.03 -8.36 6.04
N GLN A 138 11.70 -8.30 6.16
CA GLN A 138 10.84 -9.26 6.86
C GLN A 138 10.09 -10.23 5.92
N GLY A 139 10.33 -10.20 4.62
CA GLY A 139 9.61 -11.04 3.66
C GLY A 139 8.15 -10.63 3.48
N LEU A 140 7.85 -9.33 3.58
CA LEU A 140 6.50 -8.77 3.49
C LEU A 140 6.31 -7.98 2.20
N VAL A 141 5.07 -7.98 1.72
CA VAL A 141 4.61 -7.23 0.55
C VAL A 141 4.03 -5.89 1.00
N VAL A 142 4.20 -4.86 0.17
CA VAL A 142 3.48 -3.59 0.31
C VAL A 142 2.48 -3.46 -0.83
N ILE A 143 1.20 -3.31 -0.52
CA ILE A 143 0.18 -2.84 -1.46
C ILE A 143 0.19 -1.31 -1.39
N LEU A 144 0.79 -0.66 -2.37
CA LEU A 144 0.99 0.79 -2.38
C LEU A 144 -0.12 1.47 -3.18
N GLY A 145 -1.01 2.20 -2.51
CA GLY A 145 -2.05 3.01 -3.13
C GLY A 145 -1.50 4.35 -3.65
N CYS A 146 -1.89 4.75 -4.87
CA CYS A 146 -1.53 6.06 -5.40
C CYS A 146 -2.50 7.13 -4.91
N TYR A 147 -3.80 6.98 -5.19
CA TYR A 147 -4.78 8.04 -4.99
C TYR A 147 -5.83 7.67 -3.94
N TYR A 148 -6.23 8.69 -3.19
CA TYR A 148 -7.26 8.56 -2.16
C TYR A 148 -8.32 9.65 -2.36
N GLN A 149 -9.58 9.30 -2.13
CA GLN A 149 -10.68 10.25 -2.19
C GLN A 149 -10.45 11.43 -1.23
N ARG A 150 -10.89 12.62 -1.65
CA ARG A 150 -10.68 13.90 -0.95
C ARG A 150 -9.21 14.34 -0.80
N GLN A 151 -8.29 13.72 -1.54
CA GLN A 151 -6.88 14.13 -1.64
C GLN A 151 -6.43 14.35 -3.10
N ASP A 152 -7.18 13.84 -4.08
CA ASP A 152 -6.90 14.02 -5.51
C ASP A 152 -7.06 15.47 -5.98
N GLN A 153 -7.75 16.31 -5.21
CA GLN A 153 -7.95 17.74 -5.49
C GLN A 153 -6.66 18.54 -5.60
N ILE A 154 -5.56 18.00 -5.06
CA ILE A 154 -4.24 18.64 -5.21
C ILE A 154 -3.72 18.58 -6.66
N LEU A 155 -4.17 17.61 -7.44
CA LEU A 155 -3.76 17.43 -8.84
C LEU A 155 -4.52 18.41 -9.73
N LYS A 156 -3.82 19.11 -10.60
CA LYS A 156 -4.40 20.19 -11.38
C LYS A 156 -5.34 19.73 -12.49
N ASP A 157 -5.13 18.53 -13.04
CA ASP A 157 -5.88 17.99 -14.18
C ASP A 157 -5.66 16.48 -14.35
N GLU A 158 -6.38 15.87 -15.30
CA GLU A 158 -6.29 14.45 -15.68
C GLU A 158 -4.88 14.08 -16.23
N LYS A 159 -4.14 15.03 -16.79
CA LYS A 159 -2.77 14.80 -17.23
C LYS A 159 -1.84 14.63 -16.04
N ALA A 160 -2.04 15.41 -14.98
CA ALA A 160 -1.32 15.27 -13.72
C ALA A 160 -1.62 13.93 -13.02
N VAL A 161 -2.87 13.43 -13.10
CA VAL A 161 -3.22 12.08 -12.62
C VAL A 161 -2.41 11.00 -13.36
N ARG A 162 -2.36 11.05 -14.68
CA ARG A 162 -1.56 10.10 -15.47
C ARG A 162 -0.06 10.21 -15.16
N ALA A 163 0.43 11.44 -15.05
CA ALA A 163 1.83 11.70 -14.70
C ALA A 163 2.18 11.12 -13.32
N GLY A 164 1.28 11.24 -12.35
CA GLY A 164 1.47 10.67 -11.01
C GLY A 164 1.65 9.16 -11.04
N VAL A 165 0.80 8.42 -11.76
CA VAL A 165 0.96 6.96 -11.93
C VAL A 165 2.31 6.62 -12.56
N VAL A 166 2.69 7.31 -13.65
CA VAL A 166 3.98 7.09 -14.32
C VAL A 166 5.16 7.35 -13.39
N ASN A 167 5.10 8.44 -12.63
CA ASN A 167 6.17 8.83 -11.71
C ASN A 167 6.32 7.83 -10.55
N VAL A 168 5.21 7.34 -9.99
CA VAL A 168 5.24 6.28 -8.96
C VAL A 168 5.90 5.01 -9.50
N VAL A 169 5.47 4.54 -10.66
CA VAL A 169 6.02 3.31 -11.25
C VAL A 169 7.52 3.46 -11.58
N ARG A 170 7.93 4.60 -12.11
CA ARG A 170 9.35 4.90 -12.35
C ARG A 170 10.15 4.91 -11.08
N TRP A 171 9.66 5.59 -10.04
CA TRP A 171 10.31 5.62 -8.74
C TRP A 171 10.47 4.21 -8.15
N LEU A 172 9.43 3.37 -8.16
CA LEU A 172 9.53 1.98 -7.67
C LEU A 172 10.61 1.19 -8.42
N LYS A 173 10.68 1.37 -9.74
CA LYS A 173 11.67 0.71 -10.60
C LYS A 173 13.09 1.22 -10.34
N GLU A 174 13.28 2.53 -10.22
CA GLU A 174 14.56 3.17 -9.95
C GLU A 174 15.13 2.77 -8.59
N GLN A 175 14.26 2.61 -7.58
CA GLN A 175 14.65 2.09 -6.27
C GLN A 175 14.88 0.57 -6.26
N GLY A 176 14.47 -0.17 -7.29
CA GLY A 176 14.63 -1.62 -7.37
C GLY A 176 13.69 -2.41 -6.47
N TYR A 177 12.56 -1.84 -6.02
CA TYR A 177 11.62 -2.52 -5.14
C TYR A 177 10.89 -3.66 -5.85
N THR A 178 11.00 -4.87 -5.30
CA THR A 178 10.40 -6.10 -5.85
C THR A 178 9.31 -6.71 -4.95
N ASN A 179 9.08 -6.10 -3.78
CA ASN A 179 8.07 -6.51 -2.81
C ASN A 179 6.82 -5.62 -2.83
N VAL A 180 6.58 -4.86 -3.90
CA VAL A 180 5.47 -3.92 -4.03
C VAL A 180 4.47 -4.40 -5.07
N ALA A 181 3.18 -4.36 -4.73
CA ALA A 181 2.04 -4.37 -5.65
C ALA A 181 1.36 -3.00 -5.62
N LEU A 182 0.86 -2.51 -6.76
CA LEU A 182 0.33 -1.17 -6.89
C LEU A 182 -1.20 -1.17 -6.88
N GLU A 183 -1.80 -0.31 -6.07
CA GLU A 183 -3.20 0.07 -6.12
C GLU A 183 -3.34 1.46 -6.74
N ILE A 184 -4.10 1.61 -7.85
CA ILE A 184 -4.24 2.91 -8.51
C ILE A 184 -5.02 3.90 -7.65
N ALA A 185 -6.18 3.49 -7.13
CA ALA A 185 -7.00 4.35 -6.29
C ALA A 185 -7.76 3.55 -5.24
N ASN A 186 -7.84 4.10 -4.04
CA ASN A 186 -8.69 3.56 -2.99
C ASN A 186 -10.17 3.82 -3.32
N GLU A 187 -10.99 2.76 -3.33
CA GLU A 187 -12.44 2.87 -3.52
C GLU A 187 -12.82 3.76 -4.72
N PHE A 188 -12.29 3.48 -5.91
CA PHE A 188 -12.38 4.36 -7.07
C PHE A 188 -13.80 4.90 -7.40
N PRO A 189 -14.91 4.19 -7.15
CA PRO A 189 -16.24 4.75 -7.40
C PRO A 189 -16.70 5.79 -6.36
N HIS A 190 -15.89 6.05 -5.31
CA HIS A 190 -16.30 6.96 -4.24
C HIS A 190 -16.48 8.39 -4.75
N GLY A 191 -17.59 9.04 -4.34
CA GLY A 191 -17.95 10.40 -4.75
C GLY A 191 -16.99 11.51 -4.30
N GLY A 192 -16.01 11.19 -3.45
CA GLY A 192 -14.99 12.14 -2.98
C GLY A 192 -13.84 12.39 -3.95
N PHE A 193 -13.75 11.69 -5.08
CA PHE A 193 -12.82 12.01 -6.14
C PHE A 193 -13.37 13.10 -7.06
N ASN A 194 -12.56 14.09 -7.39
CA ASN A 194 -12.91 15.14 -8.35
C ASN A 194 -12.63 14.72 -9.80
N HIS A 195 -11.51 13.99 -10.01
CA HIS A 195 -11.10 13.61 -11.35
C HIS A 195 -11.97 12.46 -11.88
N LYS A 196 -12.60 12.68 -13.06
CA LYS A 196 -13.45 11.67 -13.71
C LYS A 196 -12.67 10.39 -14.03
N LEU A 197 -11.41 10.54 -14.43
CA LEU A 197 -10.48 9.43 -14.69
C LEU A 197 -10.34 8.51 -13.47
N LEU A 198 -10.35 9.04 -12.25
CA LEU A 198 -10.26 8.27 -11.02
C LEU A 198 -11.58 7.63 -10.61
N ARG A 199 -12.74 8.19 -11.01
CA ARG A 199 -14.06 7.69 -10.60
C ARG A 199 -14.69 6.67 -11.54
N SER A 200 -14.19 6.57 -12.78
CA SER A 200 -14.81 5.70 -13.80
C SER A 200 -14.10 4.35 -13.91
N PRO A 201 -14.83 3.26 -14.14
CA PRO A 201 -14.23 1.95 -14.38
C PRO A 201 -13.26 1.94 -15.58
N GLU A 202 -13.60 2.65 -16.65
CA GLU A 202 -12.78 2.78 -17.85
C GLU A 202 -11.49 3.56 -17.57
N GLY A 203 -11.58 4.65 -16.79
CA GLY A 203 -10.43 5.44 -16.38
C GLY A 203 -9.49 4.64 -15.48
N GLN A 204 -10.01 3.87 -14.54
CA GLN A 204 -9.19 2.97 -13.71
C GLN A 204 -8.52 1.89 -14.57
N ALA A 205 -9.25 1.28 -15.50
CA ALA A 205 -8.68 0.30 -16.43
C ALA A 205 -7.59 0.92 -17.33
N GLU A 206 -7.74 2.18 -17.74
CA GLU A 206 -6.72 2.94 -18.46
C GLU A 206 -5.47 3.12 -17.60
N LEU A 207 -5.62 3.59 -16.35
CA LEU A 207 -4.50 3.84 -15.44
C LEU A 207 -3.76 2.55 -15.06
N ILE A 208 -4.48 1.43 -14.87
CA ILE A 208 -3.87 0.11 -14.65
C ILE A 208 -3.01 -0.28 -15.87
N ARG A 209 -3.54 -0.17 -17.10
CA ARG A 209 -2.76 -0.45 -18.31
C ARG A 209 -1.56 0.47 -18.46
N LEU A 210 -1.70 1.76 -18.12
CA LEU A 210 -0.60 2.72 -18.13
C LEU A 210 0.50 2.32 -17.14
N ALA A 211 0.15 1.94 -15.92
CA ALA A 211 1.10 1.48 -14.91
C ALA A 211 1.85 0.22 -15.38
N LYS A 212 1.14 -0.78 -15.90
CA LYS A 212 1.73 -2.03 -16.43
C LYS A 212 2.65 -1.78 -17.63
N LYS A 213 2.29 -0.85 -18.53
CA LYS A 213 3.14 -0.44 -19.65
C LYS A 213 4.42 0.26 -19.18
N THR A 214 4.32 1.09 -18.13
CA THR A 214 5.46 1.84 -17.58
C THR A 214 6.42 0.94 -16.80
N GLY A 215 5.89 -0.05 -16.06
CA GLY A 215 6.65 -1.00 -15.25
C GLY A 215 6.24 -2.45 -15.54
N PRO A 216 6.73 -3.05 -16.64
CA PRO A 216 6.45 -4.46 -16.92
C PRO A 216 6.87 -5.35 -15.74
N GLY A 217 5.98 -6.25 -15.32
CA GLY A 217 6.19 -7.14 -14.18
C GLY A 217 5.70 -6.61 -12.83
N LEU A 218 5.37 -5.31 -12.72
CA LEU A 218 4.69 -4.77 -11.54
C LEU A 218 3.25 -5.29 -11.49
N LEU A 219 2.84 -5.83 -10.35
CA LEU A 219 1.45 -6.25 -10.12
C LEU A 219 0.59 -5.03 -9.82
N VAL A 220 -0.49 -4.83 -10.60
CA VAL A 220 -1.32 -3.63 -10.52
C VAL A 220 -2.80 -3.98 -10.39
N SER A 221 -3.49 -3.28 -9.50
CA SER A 221 -4.94 -3.35 -9.29
C SER A 221 -5.52 -1.99 -8.89
N THR A 222 -6.77 -1.95 -8.53
CA THR A 222 -7.47 -0.84 -7.83
C THR A 222 -8.64 -1.41 -7.05
N SER A 223 -9.07 -0.76 -5.96
CA SER A 223 -10.14 -1.28 -5.14
C SER A 223 -11.51 -0.67 -5.46
N GLY A 224 -12.55 -1.50 -5.31
CA GLY A 224 -13.93 -1.04 -5.24
C GLY A 224 -14.30 -0.59 -3.81
N VAL A 225 -15.52 -0.07 -3.66
CA VAL A 225 -16.06 0.32 -2.34
C VAL A 225 -16.39 -0.90 -1.46
N GLY A 226 -16.68 -0.67 -0.19
CA GLY A 226 -16.87 -1.67 0.87
C GLY A 226 -17.95 -2.76 0.68
N ASN A 227 -18.51 -2.89 -0.53
CA ASN A 227 -19.57 -3.85 -0.85
C ASN A 227 -19.08 -5.18 -1.45
N GLY A 228 -17.78 -5.42 -1.50
CA GLY A 228 -17.17 -6.64 -2.04
C GLY A 228 -17.33 -6.84 -3.55
N ARG A 229 -17.59 -5.78 -4.32
CA ARG A 229 -17.76 -5.82 -5.77
C ARG A 229 -16.65 -5.08 -6.48
N LEU A 230 -16.39 -5.48 -7.72
CA LEU A 230 -15.44 -4.82 -8.60
C LEU A 230 -16.04 -4.74 -10.02
N ALA A 231 -15.91 -3.58 -10.67
CA ALA A 231 -16.39 -3.38 -12.02
C ALA A 231 -15.60 -4.24 -13.03
N GLU A 232 -16.30 -4.76 -14.03
CA GLU A 232 -15.70 -5.68 -15.01
C GLU A 232 -14.50 -5.10 -15.78
N PRO A 233 -14.51 -3.84 -16.28
CA PRO A 233 -13.34 -3.26 -16.96
C PRO A 233 -12.10 -3.27 -16.07
N VAL A 234 -12.28 -2.99 -14.78
CA VAL A 234 -11.22 -3.01 -13.77
C VAL A 234 -10.75 -4.44 -13.51
N ALA A 235 -11.67 -5.36 -13.24
CA ALA A 235 -11.32 -6.75 -12.96
C ALA A 235 -10.54 -7.41 -14.11
N ARG A 236 -10.87 -7.06 -15.36
CA ARG A 236 -10.15 -7.55 -16.55
C ARG A 236 -8.73 -6.96 -16.67
N ALA A 237 -8.57 -5.65 -16.39
CA ALA A 237 -7.29 -4.96 -16.52
C ALA A 237 -6.29 -5.32 -15.41
N SER A 238 -6.77 -5.59 -14.19
CA SER A 238 -5.98 -5.87 -12.99
C SER A 238 -5.22 -7.20 -13.05
N ASP A 239 -4.09 -7.31 -12.35
CA ASP A 239 -3.35 -8.58 -12.17
C ASP A 239 -3.93 -9.41 -11.03
N PHE A 240 -4.47 -8.76 -10.00
CA PHE A 240 -5.21 -9.33 -8.88
C PHE A 240 -6.42 -8.44 -8.58
N LEU A 241 -7.40 -8.93 -7.84
CA LEU A 241 -8.63 -8.21 -7.57
C LEU A 241 -8.61 -7.66 -6.15
N LEU A 242 -8.73 -6.33 -6.00
CA LEU A 242 -8.85 -5.67 -4.70
C LEU A 242 -10.31 -5.34 -4.41
N ILE A 243 -10.76 -5.71 -3.23
CA ILE A 243 -12.12 -5.47 -2.72
C ILE A 243 -12.08 -5.06 -1.26
N HIS A 244 -13.15 -4.41 -0.80
CA HIS A 244 -13.35 -4.04 0.59
C HIS A 244 -14.63 -4.66 1.14
N PHE A 245 -14.65 -4.95 2.44
CA PHE A 245 -15.80 -5.58 3.11
C PHE A 245 -16.46 -4.72 4.20
N ASN A 246 -16.13 -3.44 4.33
CA ASN A 246 -16.68 -2.54 5.34
C ASN A 246 -18.22 -2.56 5.38
N GLY A 247 -18.87 -2.49 4.21
CA GLY A 247 -20.32 -2.59 4.06
C GLY A 247 -20.84 -3.98 3.72
N THR A 248 -20.03 -5.04 3.92
CA THR A 248 -20.39 -6.42 3.57
C THR A 248 -20.56 -7.26 4.83
N SER A 249 -21.76 -7.84 5.07
CA SER A 249 -21.95 -8.74 6.20
C SER A 249 -21.15 -10.03 6.02
N VAL A 250 -20.75 -10.66 7.12
CA VAL A 250 -19.97 -11.91 7.11
C VAL A 250 -20.65 -12.99 6.24
N LYS A 251 -21.99 -13.10 6.32
CA LYS A 251 -22.77 -14.06 5.53
C LYS A 251 -22.68 -13.84 4.01
N GLN A 252 -22.43 -12.60 3.58
CA GLN A 252 -22.34 -12.24 2.15
C GLN A 252 -20.93 -12.42 1.57
N ILE A 253 -19.89 -12.49 2.39
CA ILE A 253 -18.48 -12.58 1.95
C ILE A 253 -18.26 -13.73 0.94
N PRO A 254 -18.69 -14.98 1.21
CA PRO A 254 -18.47 -16.07 0.26
C PRO A 254 -19.13 -15.84 -1.11
N GLN A 255 -20.33 -15.25 -1.14
CA GLN A 255 -21.02 -14.91 -2.38
C GLN A 255 -20.28 -13.83 -3.17
N ARG A 256 -19.77 -12.78 -2.48
CA ARG A 256 -18.99 -11.71 -3.13
C ARG A 256 -17.71 -12.26 -3.76
N ILE A 257 -16.98 -13.07 -3.03
CA ILE A 257 -15.77 -13.75 -3.52
C ILE A 257 -16.11 -14.68 -4.68
N GLY A 258 -17.16 -15.51 -4.55
CA GLY A 258 -17.61 -16.42 -5.59
C GLY A 258 -17.90 -15.76 -6.92
N ALA A 259 -18.52 -14.57 -6.89
CA ALA A 259 -18.83 -13.78 -8.10
C ALA A 259 -17.57 -13.29 -8.85
N LEU A 260 -16.42 -13.20 -8.16
CA LEU A 260 -15.16 -12.75 -8.74
C LEU A 260 -14.28 -13.90 -9.26
N LYS A 261 -14.53 -15.14 -8.86
CA LYS A 261 -13.73 -16.31 -9.27
C LYS A 261 -13.70 -16.52 -10.79
N LYS A 262 -14.72 -16.06 -11.52
CA LYS A 262 -14.79 -16.13 -12.98
C LYS A 262 -13.60 -15.43 -13.69
N TYR A 263 -12.89 -14.54 -13.01
CA TYR A 263 -11.73 -13.86 -13.59
C TYR A 263 -10.43 -14.65 -13.46
N GLY A 264 -10.39 -15.75 -12.69
CA GLY A 264 -9.20 -16.60 -12.50
C GLY A 264 -8.02 -15.92 -11.82
N LYS A 265 -8.26 -14.85 -11.06
CA LYS A 265 -7.22 -14.02 -10.42
C LYS A 265 -7.25 -14.16 -8.91
N ALA A 266 -6.12 -13.90 -8.26
CA ALA A 266 -6.06 -13.76 -6.80
C ALA A 266 -7.02 -12.64 -6.34
N ILE A 267 -7.78 -12.90 -5.28
CA ILE A 267 -8.72 -11.95 -4.69
C ILE A 267 -8.16 -11.53 -3.32
N VAL A 268 -8.04 -10.22 -3.10
CA VAL A 268 -7.57 -9.64 -1.85
C VAL A 268 -8.61 -8.65 -1.34
N CYS A 269 -9.17 -8.91 -0.16
CA CYS A 269 -9.79 -7.86 0.62
C CYS A 269 -8.67 -7.16 1.39
N ASN A 270 -8.36 -5.90 1.06
CA ASN A 270 -7.34 -5.12 1.77
C ASN A 270 -7.93 -4.08 2.72
N GLU A 271 -9.24 -4.16 2.96
CA GLU A 271 -9.94 -3.29 3.91
C GLU A 271 -11.22 -3.94 4.42
N ASP A 272 -11.23 -4.30 5.72
CA ASP A 272 -12.42 -4.71 6.45
C ASP A 272 -12.35 -4.09 7.85
N ASP A 273 -13.34 -3.25 8.21
CA ASP A 273 -13.36 -2.47 9.45
C ASP A 273 -14.00 -3.18 10.64
N LYS A 274 -14.31 -4.46 10.49
CA LYS A 274 -14.77 -5.32 11.59
C LYS A 274 -13.65 -5.53 12.60
N SER A 275 -13.99 -5.80 13.84
CA SER A 275 -13.06 -6.04 14.95
C SER A 275 -13.45 -7.24 15.81
N GLY A 276 -12.51 -7.76 16.57
CA GLY A 276 -12.74 -8.87 17.50
C GLY A 276 -13.35 -10.11 16.84
N LYS A 277 -14.36 -10.70 17.44
CA LYS A 277 -15.00 -11.95 16.95
C LYS A 277 -15.65 -11.81 15.57
N GLU A 278 -16.17 -10.63 15.24
CA GLU A 278 -16.78 -10.41 13.92
C GLU A 278 -15.71 -10.37 12.82
N ALA A 279 -14.58 -9.73 13.07
CA ALA A 279 -13.42 -9.74 12.17
C ALA A 279 -12.86 -11.16 11.99
N VAL A 280 -12.78 -11.94 13.06
CA VAL A 280 -12.40 -13.36 12.98
C VAL A 280 -13.34 -14.13 12.05
N ALA A 281 -14.66 -13.97 12.22
CA ALA A 281 -15.63 -14.64 11.36
C ALA A 281 -15.55 -14.21 9.89
N ALA A 282 -15.28 -12.91 9.63
CA ALA A 282 -15.07 -12.37 8.28
C ALA A 282 -13.79 -12.93 7.63
N MET A 283 -12.69 -12.96 8.38
CA MET A 283 -11.42 -13.54 7.94
C MET A 283 -11.57 -15.02 7.60
N GLU A 284 -12.22 -15.83 8.47
CA GLU A 284 -12.46 -17.25 8.22
C GLU A 284 -13.33 -17.48 6.97
N ALA A 285 -14.39 -16.67 6.81
CA ALA A 285 -15.26 -16.74 5.65
C ALA A 285 -14.50 -16.41 4.35
N SER A 286 -13.62 -15.40 4.39
CA SER A 286 -12.77 -15.01 3.27
C SER A 286 -11.77 -16.10 2.90
N VAL A 287 -11.02 -16.61 3.88
CA VAL A 287 -10.01 -17.67 3.69
C VAL A 287 -10.68 -18.95 3.15
N LYS A 288 -11.79 -19.38 3.76
CA LYS A 288 -12.58 -20.55 3.30
C LYS A 288 -13.07 -20.38 1.86
N ALA A 289 -13.42 -19.15 1.47
CA ALA A 289 -13.85 -18.84 0.11
C ALA A 289 -12.67 -18.69 -0.87
N GLY A 290 -11.42 -18.75 -0.42
CA GLY A 290 -10.20 -18.67 -1.24
C GLY A 290 -9.78 -17.24 -1.58
N ALA A 291 -10.02 -16.30 -0.69
CA ALA A 291 -9.56 -14.91 -0.82
C ALA A 291 -8.75 -14.48 0.42
N SER A 292 -7.76 -13.63 0.17
CA SER A 292 -7.01 -12.93 1.21
C SER A 292 -7.90 -11.98 1.99
N TRP A 293 -7.55 -11.70 3.24
CA TRP A 293 -8.30 -10.79 4.10
C TRP A 293 -7.38 -9.79 4.79
N GLY A 294 -7.84 -8.54 4.92
CA GLY A 294 -7.10 -7.44 5.48
C GLY A 294 -7.89 -6.67 6.53
N LEU A 295 -7.27 -6.50 7.69
CA LEU A 295 -7.80 -5.78 8.84
C LEU A 295 -7.62 -4.28 8.70
N MET A 296 -8.66 -3.49 8.97
CA MET A 296 -8.58 -2.06 9.19
C MET A 296 -9.19 -1.67 10.53
N LEU A 297 -8.38 -1.16 11.44
CA LEU A 297 -8.86 -0.69 12.74
C LEU A 297 -9.04 0.82 12.73
N ASN A 298 -10.26 1.29 12.42
CA ASN A 298 -10.59 2.69 12.26
C ASN A 298 -10.08 3.58 13.40
N LYS A 299 -10.42 3.24 14.65
CA LYS A 299 -10.09 4.05 15.83
C LYS A 299 -8.59 4.09 16.16
N LEU A 300 -7.83 3.08 15.76
CA LEU A 300 -6.42 2.94 16.11
C LEU A 300 -5.48 3.43 14.99
N ASN A 301 -5.80 3.07 13.75
CA ASN A 301 -4.88 3.26 12.63
C ASN A 301 -5.33 4.34 11.63
N GLN A 302 -6.58 4.85 11.74
CA GLN A 302 -7.13 5.79 10.76
C GLN A 302 -7.29 7.22 11.30
N TYR A 303 -7.31 7.43 12.63
CA TYR A 303 -7.45 8.75 13.26
C TYR A 303 -6.27 9.08 14.15
N VAL A 304 -5.97 10.37 14.27
CA VAL A 304 -4.94 10.91 15.18
C VAL A 304 -5.46 10.85 16.63
N PRO A 305 -4.65 10.41 17.61
CA PRO A 305 -3.29 9.88 17.46
C PRO A 305 -3.29 8.44 16.93
N PHE A 306 -2.52 8.20 15.85
CA PHE A 306 -2.38 6.84 15.35
C PHE A 306 -1.62 5.98 16.37
N THR A 307 -2.16 4.80 16.65
CA THR A 307 -1.50 3.83 17.52
C THR A 307 -1.20 2.57 16.74
N PHE A 308 0.06 2.16 16.76
CA PHE A 308 0.52 0.91 16.17
C PHE A 308 1.11 0.07 17.30
N LYS A 309 0.41 -0.99 17.72
CA LYS A 309 0.79 -1.82 18.89
C LYS A 309 1.04 -3.28 18.51
N GLY A 310 1.25 -3.55 17.22
CA GLY A 310 1.42 -4.91 16.74
C GLY A 310 0.16 -5.76 16.95
N SER A 311 0.33 -7.01 17.31
CA SER A 311 -0.77 -7.94 17.59
C SER A 311 -1.70 -7.50 18.73
N LYS A 312 -1.25 -6.56 19.58
CA LYS A 312 -2.07 -5.98 20.67
C LYS A 312 -3.13 -5.00 20.17
N ASP A 313 -3.12 -4.62 18.89
CA ASP A 313 -4.19 -3.80 18.30
C ASP A 313 -5.54 -4.52 18.32
N ASP A 314 -5.55 -5.84 18.03
CA ASP A 314 -6.69 -6.73 18.19
C ASP A 314 -6.20 -8.17 18.44
N PRO A 315 -5.91 -8.55 19.71
CA PRO A 315 -5.29 -9.84 20.03
C PRO A 315 -6.07 -11.05 19.51
N VAL A 316 -7.41 -10.96 19.48
CA VAL A 316 -8.26 -12.07 19.04
C VAL A 316 -8.09 -12.32 17.54
N VAL A 317 -8.07 -11.25 16.75
CA VAL A 317 -7.88 -11.32 15.30
C VAL A 317 -6.47 -11.80 14.95
N TYR A 318 -5.43 -11.24 15.55
CA TYR A 318 -4.05 -11.61 15.24
C TYR A 318 -3.72 -13.06 15.69
N GLN A 319 -4.24 -13.49 16.83
CA GLN A 319 -4.10 -14.88 17.25
C GLN A 319 -4.74 -15.83 16.21
N ARG A 320 -5.95 -15.52 15.75
CA ARG A 320 -6.61 -16.34 14.75
C ARG A 320 -5.92 -16.28 13.37
N MET A 321 -5.43 -15.12 12.98
CA MET A 321 -4.63 -14.97 11.74
C MET A 321 -3.40 -15.88 11.80
N LYS A 322 -2.67 -15.89 12.92
CA LYS A 322 -1.52 -16.79 13.14
C LYS A 322 -1.91 -18.25 12.96
N GLU A 323 -3.02 -18.70 13.54
CA GLU A 323 -3.51 -20.09 13.41
C GLU A 323 -3.87 -20.47 11.96
N LEU A 324 -4.47 -19.56 11.20
CA LEU A 324 -4.82 -19.79 9.80
C LEU A 324 -3.61 -19.82 8.87
N THR A 325 -2.52 -19.16 9.25
CA THR A 325 -1.30 -18.98 8.45
C THR A 325 -0.17 -19.91 8.87
N SER A 326 -0.33 -20.63 9.95
CA SER A 326 0.60 -21.68 10.44
C SER A 326 0.11 -23.09 10.07
N ARG A 327 1.06 -24.03 10.00
CA ARG A 327 0.77 -25.46 9.81
C ARG A 327 0.15 -26.09 11.05
#